data_c4e572c6d53936b521db29cdddd17003
#
_entry.id   c4e572c6d53936b521db29cdddd17003
#
_cell.length_a   1.000
_cell.length_b   1.000
_cell.length_c   1.000
_cell.angle_alpha   90.00
_cell.angle_beta   90.00
_cell.angle_gamma   90.00
#
_symmetry.space_group_name_H-M   'P 1'
#
loop_
_entity.id
_entity.type
_entity.pdbx_description
1 polymer ?
#
loop_
_entity_poly.entity_id
_entity_poly.type
_entity_poly.pdbx_seq_one_letter_code
_entity_poly.pdbx_strand_id
1 'polypeptide(L)'
;MRPGAEAGAGQARPGQGGDGPAPDEGGSAVVEFIFLGLLLLVPVVYLVITVGQIQAASFAVVGAADAAAKVYAAAPDAVAAEENAADAAELALSDFGLQTDGMLMDISCSDVCLAPGSTVTVAVRYAVPLPGLPWTAGSPVVVDSESTQIVERFG
;
A
#
# COMPACT_ATOMS: atom_id res chain seq x y z
N MET A 1 -103.82 -0.86 -33.39
CA MET A 1 -103.39 0.37 -32.70
C MET A 1 -101.93 0.27 -32.36
N ARG A 2 -101.24 1.18 -32.71
CA ARG A 2 -99.84 1.46 -32.54
C ARG A 2 -99.46 1.63 -31.03
N PRO A 3 -98.23 1.75 -30.66
CA PRO A 3 -96.95 1.92 -31.33
C PRO A 3 -95.74 1.45 -30.48
N GLY A 4 -94.63 1.80 -30.95
CA GLY A 4 -93.51 2.06 -30.07
C GLY A 4 -92.12 1.65 -30.62
N ALA A 5 -91.48 2.61 -31.26
CA ALA A 5 -90.11 2.49 -31.63
C ALA A 5 -89.22 2.75 -30.37
N GLU A 6 -88.32 1.88 -30.08
CA GLU A 6 -87.26 2.19 -29.12
C GLU A 6 -85.88 2.14 -29.78
N ALA A 7 -85.25 3.25 -29.73
CA ALA A 7 -83.94 3.50 -30.25
C ALA A 7 -82.90 2.79 -29.38
N GLY A 8 -82.06 1.98 -29.99
CA GLY A 8 -80.91 1.35 -29.34
C GLY A 8 -79.80 2.38 -29.07
N ALA A 9 -79.51 2.60 -27.79
CA ALA A 9 -78.36 3.33 -27.38
C ALA A 9 -77.13 2.43 -27.50
N GLY A 10 -76.22 2.80 -28.37
CA GLY A 10 -74.90 2.18 -28.47
C GLY A 10 -74.08 2.48 -27.26
N GLN A 11 -73.73 1.45 -26.50
CA GLN A 11 -72.74 1.55 -25.45
C GLN A 11 -71.34 1.53 -26.05
N ALA A 12 -70.65 2.64 -25.97
CA ALA A 12 -69.23 2.74 -26.24
C ALA A 12 -68.44 1.91 -25.19
N ARG A 13 -67.72 0.90 -25.64
CA ARG A 13 -66.74 0.18 -24.81
C ARG A 13 -65.60 1.07 -24.54
N PRO A 14 -65.17 1.26 -23.24
CA PRO A 14 -63.92 1.92 -22.95
C PRO A 14 -62.76 1.07 -23.46
N GLY A 15 -61.84 1.71 -24.15
CA GLY A 15 -60.62 1.10 -24.70
C GLY A 15 -59.81 0.44 -23.61
N GLN A 16 -59.49 -0.83 -23.81
CA GLN A 16 -58.46 -1.52 -23.06
C GLN A 16 -57.11 -0.83 -23.42
N GLY A 17 -56.60 -0.03 -22.48
CA GLY A 17 -55.24 0.39 -22.53
C GLY A 17 -54.33 -0.84 -22.49
N GLY A 18 -53.59 -1.07 -23.56
CA GLY A 18 -52.56 -2.10 -23.59
C GLY A 18 -51.50 -1.80 -22.56
N ASP A 19 -51.49 -2.57 -21.47
CA ASP A 19 -50.33 -2.73 -20.62
C ASP A 19 -49.26 -3.45 -21.46
N GLY A 20 -48.46 -2.67 -22.17
CA GLY A 20 -47.20 -3.14 -22.72
C GLY A 20 -46.32 -3.56 -21.53
N PRO A 21 -45.56 -4.67 -21.65
CA PRO A 21 -44.64 -5.04 -20.59
C PRO A 21 -43.72 -3.84 -20.31
N ALA A 22 -43.70 -3.40 -19.05
CA ALA A 22 -42.78 -2.38 -18.61
C ALA A 22 -41.35 -2.85 -18.95
N PRO A 23 -40.47 -1.98 -19.51
CA PRO A 23 -39.11 -2.37 -19.78
C PRO A 23 -38.48 -2.89 -18.49
N ASP A 24 -37.82 -4.03 -18.62
CA ASP A 24 -37.16 -4.75 -17.50
C ASP A 24 -35.99 -3.89 -16.98
N GLU A 25 -36.27 -2.90 -16.14
CA GLU A 25 -35.25 -2.01 -15.51
C GLU A 25 -34.49 -2.70 -14.38
N GLY A 26 -34.93 -3.90 -13.97
CA GLY A 26 -34.30 -4.68 -12.91
C GLY A 26 -32.84 -5.12 -13.23
N GLY A 27 -32.56 -5.41 -14.51
CA GLY A 27 -31.21 -5.82 -14.94
C GLY A 27 -30.21 -4.68 -14.96
N SER A 28 -30.64 -3.47 -15.28
CA SER A 28 -29.76 -2.27 -15.30
C SER A 28 -29.32 -1.87 -13.92
N ALA A 29 -30.19 -1.87 -12.93
CA ALA A 29 -29.85 -1.50 -11.55
C ALA A 29 -28.85 -2.46 -10.91
N VAL A 30 -28.92 -3.77 -11.20
CA VAL A 30 -27.95 -4.75 -10.69
C VAL A 30 -26.57 -4.54 -11.30
N VAL A 31 -26.49 -4.29 -12.61
CA VAL A 31 -25.23 -4.01 -13.30
C VAL A 31 -24.61 -2.72 -12.80
N GLU A 32 -25.39 -1.67 -12.61
CA GLU A 32 -24.96 -0.39 -12.08
C GLU A 32 -24.42 -0.53 -10.65
N PHE A 33 -25.11 -1.31 -9.79
CA PHE A 33 -24.69 -1.58 -8.43
C PHE A 33 -23.35 -2.35 -8.38
N ILE A 34 -23.21 -3.38 -9.24
CA ILE A 34 -21.96 -4.15 -9.33
C ILE A 34 -20.82 -3.24 -9.83
N PHE A 35 -21.06 -2.44 -10.86
CA PHE A 35 -20.07 -1.51 -11.40
C PHE A 35 -19.65 -0.47 -10.34
N LEU A 36 -20.60 0.13 -9.64
CA LEU A 36 -20.32 1.08 -8.58
C LEU A 36 -19.55 0.44 -7.41
N GLY A 37 -19.94 -0.80 -7.05
CA GLY A 37 -19.26 -1.59 -6.03
C GLY A 37 -17.80 -1.88 -6.38
N LEU A 38 -17.54 -2.29 -7.62
CA LEU A 38 -16.17 -2.53 -8.11
C LEU A 38 -15.36 -1.23 -8.19
N LEU A 39 -15.99 -0.14 -8.68
CA LEU A 39 -15.33 1.17 -8.78
C LEU A 39 -14.86 1.68 -7.41
N LEU A 40 -15.60 1.36 -6.35
CA LEU A 40 -15.25 1.76 -4.99
C LEU A 40 -14.32 0.74 -4.31
N LEU A 41 -14.53 -0.56 -4.54
CA LEU A 41 -13.75 -1.63 -3.92
C LEU A 41 -12.29 -1.60 -4.38
N VAL A 42 -12.04 -1.42 -5.68
CA VAL A 42 -10.68 -1.44 -6.24
C VAL A 42 -9.76 -0.40 -5.59
N PRO A 43 -10.13 0.90 -5.50
CA PRO A 43 -9.27 1.88 -4.83
C PRO A 43 -9.08 1.62 -3.33
N VAL A 44 -10.10 1.06 -2.65
CA VAL A 44 -9.97 0.71 -1.23
C VAL A 44 -8.98 -0.43 -1.03
N VAL A 45 -9.07 -1.49 -1.83
CA VAL A 45 -8.11 -2.62 -1.78
C VAL A 45 -6.70 -2.14 -2.10
N TYR A 46 -6.55 -1.30 -3.12
CA TYR A 46 -5.27 -0.70 -3.47
C TYR A 46 -4.70 0.12 -2.31
N LEU A 47 -5.51 0.96 -1.67
CA LEU A 47 -5.10 1.75 -0.51
C LEU A 47 -4.60 0.86 0.63
N VAL A 48 -5.33 -0.21 0.97
CA VAL A 48 -4.95 -1.14 2.04
C VAL A 48 -3.61 -1.81 1.75
N ILE A 49 -3.41 -2.29 0.52
CA ILE A 49 -2.14 -2.91 0.10
C ILE A 49 -0.99 -1.89 0.19
N THR A 50 -1.19 -0.68 -0.32
CA THR A 50 -0.16 0.38 -0.31
C THR A 50 0.24 0.76 1.11
N VAL A 51 -0.74 0.98 1.99
CA VAL A 51 -0.48 1.29 3.40
C VAL A 51 0.26 0.14 4.09
N GLY A 52 -0.14 -1.12 3.82
CA GLY A 52 0.54 -2.30 4.35
C GLY A 52 2.00 -2.38 3.92
N GLN A 53 2.32 -2.09 2.66
CA GLN A 53 3.69 -2.06 2.16
C GLN A 53 4.55 -0.97 2.81
N ILE A 54 4.00 0.25 2.98
CA ILE A 54 4.70 1.34 3.65
C ILE A 54 4.98 0.98 5.11
N GLN A 55 4.04 0.38 5.81
CA GLN A 55 4.22 -0.06 7.19
C GLN A 55 5.28 -1.15 7.30
N ALA A 56 5.24 -2.17 6.43
CA ALA A 56 6.26 -3.22 6.39
C ALA A 56 7.65 -2.63 6.15
N ALA A 57 7.81 -1.74 5.19
CA ALA A 57 9.06 -1.06 4.92
C ALA A 57 9.54 -0.21 6.11
N SER A 58 8.63 0.49 6.80
CA SER A 58 8.97 1.27 7.99
C SER A 58 9.54 0.41 9.12
N PHE A 59 8.96 -0.76 9.37
CA PHE A 59 9.50 -1.70 10.35
C PHE A 59 10.83 -2.32 9.91
N ALA A 60 10.94 -2.62 8.62
CA ALA A 60 12.17 -3.20 8.06
C ALA A 60 13.37 -2.24 8.19
N VAL A 61 13.21 -0.94 7.89
CA VAL A 61 14.31 0.03 8.01
C VAL A 61 14.71 0.28 9.45
N VAL A 62 13.79 0.19 10.42
CA VAL A 62 14.11 0.25 11.84
C VAL A 62 14.97 -0.94 12.25
N GLY A 63 14.57 -2.15 11.86
CA GLY A 63 15.33 -3.36 12.09
C GLY A 63 16.70 -3.35 11.41
N ALA A 64 16.78 -2.87 10.18
CA ALA A 64 18.00 -2.76 9.40
C ALA A 64 18.99 -1.78 10.05
N ALA A 65 18.55 -0.59 10.44
CA ALA A 65 19.39 0.40 11.11
C ALA A 65 19.93 -0.11 12.45
N ASP A 66 19.09 -0.78 13.24
CA ASP A 66 19.47 -1.32 14.55
C ASP A 66 20.45 -2.51 14.41
N ALA A 67 20.17 -3.45 13.50
CA ALA A 67 21.05 -4.58 13.24
C ALA A 67 22.42 -4.11 12.71
N ALA A 68 22.42 -3.22 11.72
CA ALA A 68 23.65 -2.68 11.14
C ALA A 68 24.50 -1.93 12.17
N ALA A 69 23.91 -1.06 12.99
CA ALA A 69 24.62 -0.31 14.02
C ALA A 69 25.26 -1.22 15.07
N LYS A 70 24.56 -2.28 15.51
CA LYS A 70 25.08 -3.27 16.47
C LYS A 70 26.23 -4.06 15.90
N VAL A 71 26.10 -4.56 14.67
CA VAL A 71 27.14 -5.35 14.01
C VAL A 71 28.37 -4.50 13.72
N TYR A 72 28.16 -3.24 13.29
CA TYR A 72 29.25 -2.28 13.10
C TYR A 72 30.03 -2.04 14.38
N ALA A 73 29.35 -1.73 15.49
CA ALA A 73 29.99 -1.42 16.78
C ALA A 73 30.77 -2.62 17.38
N ALA A 74 30.39 -3.86 16.98
CA ALA A 74 31.03 -5.10 17.46
C ALA A 74 32.18 -5.60 16.56
N ALA A 75 32.41 -4.97 15.41
CA ALA A 75 33.38 -5.44 14.43
C ALA A 75 34.84 -5.20 14.88
N PRO A 76 35.75 -6.06 14.43
CA PRO A 76 37.18 -5.96 14.80
C PRO A 76 37.94 -4.79 14.13
N ASP A 77 37.51 -4.42 12.93
CA ASP A 77 38.08 -3.34 12.11
C ASP A 77 37.03 -2.68 11.21
N ALA A 78 37.38 -1.56 10.62
CA ALA A 78 36.48 -0.72 9.85
C ALA A 78 35.96 -1.41 8.56
N VAL A 79 36.78 -2.22 7.88
CA VAL A 79 36.39 -2.90 6.64
C VAL A 79 35.35 -3.96 6.94
N ALA A 80 35.62 -4.79 7.93
CA ALA A 80 34.66 -5.80 8.40
C ALA A 80 33.37 -5.16 8.97
N ALA A 81 33.49 -3.97 9.60
CA ALA A 81 32.35 -3.24 10.12
C ALA A 81 31.39 -2.80 9.03
N GLU A 82 31.91 -2.22 7.94
CA GLU A 82 31.09 -1.76 6.81
C GLU A 82 30.43 -2.92 6.08
N GLU A 83 31.20 -3.98 5.75
CA GLU A 83 30.66 -5.16 5.07
C GLU A 83 29.57 -5.86 5.90
N ASN A 84 29.86 -6.15 7.17
CA ASN A 84 28.93 -6.85 8.05
C ASN A 84 27.67 -6.00 8.33
N ALA A 85 27.79 -4.67 8.44
CA ALA A 85 26.66 -3.78 8.63
C ALA A 85 25.75 -3.75 7.39
N ALA A 86 26.35 -3.73 6.20
CA ALA A 86 25.60 -3.81 4.95
C ALA A 86 24.82 -5.13 4.84
N ASP A 87 25.49 -6.25 5.08
CA ASP A 87 24.90 -7.58 5.06
C ASP A 87 23.74 -7.71 6.07
N ALA A 88 23.93 -7.17 7.28
CA ALA A 88 22.92 -7.19 8.33
C ALA A 88 21.69 -6.35 7.95
N ALA A 89 21.89 -5.18 7.32
CA ALA A 89 20.81 -4.33 6.85
C ALA A 89 20.03 -4.99 5.70
N GLU A 90 20.74 -5.59 4.73
CA GLU A 90 20.13 -6.31 3.62
C GLU A 90 19.31 -7.53 4.09
N LEU A 91 19.86 -8.28 5.04
CA LEU A 91 19.14 -9.42 5.63
C LEU A 91 17.86 -8.96 6.32
N ALA A 92 17.90 -7.88 7.11
CA ALA A 92 16.74 -7.36 7.79
C ALA A 92 15.66 -6.88 6.82
N LEU A 93 16.02 -6.27 5.69
CA LEU A 93 15.07 -5.91 4.64
C LEU A 93 14.47 -7.14 3.95
N SER A 94 15.31 -8.14 3.66
CA SER A 94 14.88 -9.37 2.99
C SER A 94 13.88 -10.18 3.82
N ASP A 95 13.97 -10.13 5.15
CA ASP A 95 13.03 -10.79 6.08
C ASP A 95 11.59 -10.23 5.93
N PHE A 96 11.45 -8.99 5.46
CA PHE A 96 10.16 -8.38 5.11
C PHE A 96 9.80 -8.53 3.62
N GLY A 97 10.58 -9.30 2.86
CA GLY A 97 10.37 -9.49 1.42
C GLY A 97 10.69 -8.25 0.57
N LEU A 98 11.47 -7.31 1.10
CA LEU A 98 11.89 -6.11 0.39
C LEU A 98 13.16 -6.37 -0.43
N GLN A 99 13.25 -5.73 -1.60
CA GLN A 99 14.43 -5.78 -2.45
C GLN A 99 15.49 -4.80 -1.91
N THR A 100 16.77 -5.18 -1.97
CA THR A 100 17.85 -4.38 -1.40
C THR A 100 18.34 -3.24 -2.30
N ASP A 101 18.03 -3.28 -3.59
CA ASP A 101 18.42 -2.28 -4.60
C ASP A 101 17.83 -0.86 -4.37
N GLY A 102 16.78 -0.76 -3.53
CA GLY A 102 16.20 0.52 -3.12
C GLY A 102 16.75 1.09 -1.80
N MET A 103 17.72 0.41 -1.17
CA MET A 103 18.30 0.80 0.11
C MET A 103 19.47 1.77 -0.06
N LEU A 104 19.50 2.81 0.77
CA LEU A 104 20.66 3.67 0.99
C LEU A 104 21.02 3.62 2.47
N MET A 105 22.29 3.36 2.76
CA MET A 105 22.83 3.33 4.12
C MET A 105 23.92 4.39 4.27
N ASP A 106 23.88 5.13 5.36
CA ASP A 106 24.88 6.12 5.73
C ASP A 106 25.37 5.83 7.15
N ILE A 107 26.67 5.87 7.36
CA ILE A 107 27.31 5.57 8.65
C ILE A 107 28.09 6.79 9.11
N SER A 108 27.83 7.24 10.33
CA SER A 108 28.52 8.35 10.95
C SER A 108 28.97 8.00 12.34
N CYS A 109 30.11 8.56 12.77
CA CYS A 109 30.69 8.34 14.10
C CYS A 109 30.89 9.67 14.82
N SER A 110 30.78 9.65 16.16
CA SER A 110 30.96 10.84 16.96
C SER A 110 32.45 11.27 17.06
N ASP A 111 33.37 10.31 16.87
CA ASP A 111 34.83 10.46 16.88
C ASP A 111 35.40 9.44 15.88
N VAL A 112 36.61 8.95 16.13
CA VAL A 112 37.19 7.86 15.34
C VAL A 112 36.27 6.63 15.45
N CYS A 113 35.81 6.13 14.31
CA CYS A 113 34.97 4.94 14.26
C CYS A 113 35.66 3.76 14.95
N LEU A 114 34.92 2.98 15.71
CA LEU A 114 35.41 1.86 16.52
C LEU A 114 36.35 2.23 17.65
N ALA A 115 36.56 3.52 17.94
CA ALA A 115 37.27 3.91 19.15
C ALA A 115 36.42 3.62 20.39
N PRO A 116 37.01 3.09 21.48
CA PRO A 116 36.25 2.82 22.70
C PRO A 116 35.54 4.05 23.25
N GLY A 117 34.23 3.93 23.49
CA GLY A 117 33.40 5.02 23.96
C GLY A 117 32.90 5.96 22.87
N SER A 118 33.30 5.77 21.60
CA SER A 118 32.66 6.46 20.46
C SER A 118 31.25 5.92 20.23
N THR A 119 30.43 6.71 19.59
CA THR A 119 29.14 6.27 19.12
C THR A 119 29.13 6.15 17.58
N VAL A 120 28.51 5.11 17.07
CA VAL A 120 28.23 4.93 15.65
C VAL A 120 26.75 5.09 15.43
N THR A 121 26.37 5.90 14.45
CA THR A 121 24.98 6.08 14.01
C THR A 121 24.87 5.58 12.57
N VAL A 122 23.97 4.65 12.37
CA VAL A 122 23.63 4.12 11.04
C VAL A 122 22.24 4.60 10.67
N ALA A 123 22.16 5.31 9.56
CA ALA A 123 20.91 5.74 8.96
C ALA A 123 20.60 4.88 7.73
N VAL A 124 19.41 4.28 7.68
CA VAL A 124 18.94 3.50 6.56
C VAL A 124 17.73 4.18 5.95
N ARG A 125 17.74 4.34 4.63
CA ARG A 125 16.63 4.88 3.82
C ARG A 125 16.22 3.86 2.79
N TYR A 126 14.92 3.73 2.58
CA TYR A 126 14.38 2.80 1.62
C TYR A 126 13.27 3.45 0.77
N ALA A 127 13.40 3.32 -0.56
CA ALA A 127 12.40 3.78 -1.51
C ALA A 127 11.37 2.67 -1.73
N VAL A 128 10.17 2.83 -1.16
CA VAL A 128 9.07 1.86 -1.29
C VAL A 128 8.51 1.91 -2.70
N PRO A 129 8.59 0.81 -3.48
CA PRO A 129 7.97 0.75 -4.79
C PRO A 129 6.45 0.69 -4.64
N LEU A 130 5.74 1.67 -5.18
CA LEU A 130 4.28 1.67 -5.18
C LEU A 130 3.75 0.81 -6.33
N PRO A 131 2.81 -0.12 -6.08
CA PRO A 131 2.30 -0.99 -7.12
C PRO A 131 1.52 -0.20 -8.19
N GLY A 132 2.00 -0.26 -9.41
CA GLY A 132 1.30 -0.20 -10.68
C GLY A 132 0.30 0.91 -11.02
N LEU A 133 0.37 2.10 -10.44
CA LEU A 133 -0.39 3.23 -10.98
C LEU A 133 0.49 4.00 -11.98
N PRO A 134 0.12 4.02 -13.27
CA PRO A 134 0.96 4.65 -14.31
C PRO A 134 1.15 6.16 -14.10
N TRP A 135 0.29 6.81 -13.32
CA TRP A 135 0.41 8.22 -12.97
C TRP A 135 1.22 8.50 -11.68
N THR A 136 1.62 7.45 -10.93
CA THR A 136 2.53 7.57 -9.77
C THR A 136 3.99 7.27 -10.12
N ALA A 137 4.29 7.03 -11.39
CA ALA A 137 5.63 6.77 -11.89
C ALA A 137 6.52 8.01 -11.74
N GLY A 138 7.02 8.27 -10.54
CA GLY A 138 7.95 9.37 -10.34
C GLY A 138 8.19 9.82 -8.90
N SER A 139 7.42 9.37 -7.93
CA SER A 139 7.66 9.75 -6.54
C SER A 139 7.55 8.53 -5.63
N PRO A 140 8.65 7.78 -5.39
CA PRO A 140 8.64 6.72 -4.41
C PRO A 140 8.37 7.32 -3.02
N VAL A 141 7.64 6.59 -2.19
CA VAL A 141 7.57 6.92 -0.76
C VAL A 141 8.88 6.47 -0.14
N VAL A 142 9.61 7.40 0.44
CA VAL A 142 10.85 7.08 1.15
C VAL A 142 10.55 6.95 2.63
N VAL A 143 10.97 5.84 3.22
CA VAL A 143 10.97 5.60 4.66
C VAL A 143 12.41 5.58 5.15
N ASP A 144 12.66 6.11 6.33
CA ASP A 144 14.00 6.15 6.92
C ASP A 144 13.97 5.86 8.41
N SER A 145 15.09 5.41 8.92
CA SER A 145 15.35 5.22 10.34
C SER A 145 16.83 5.32 10.62
N GLU A 146 17.16 5.75 11.84
CA GLU A 146 18.54 5.76 12.34
C GLU A 146 18.64 5.03 13.68
N SER A 147 19.77 4.38 13.90
CA SER A 147 20.11 3.74 15.17
C SER A 147 21.52 4.09 15.58
N THR A 148 21.71 4.40 16.87
CA THR A 148 22.99 4.76 17.44
C THR A 148 23.43 3.72 18.47
N GLN A 149 24.65 3.23 18.34
CA GLN A 149 25.26 2.27 19.25
C GLN A 149 26.58 2.83 19.81
N ILE A 150 26.90 2.46 21.05
CA ILE A 150 28.17 2.79 21.66
C ILE A 150 29.15 1.65 21.38
N VAL A 151 30.37 2.01 20.96
CA VAL A 151 31.46 1.03 20.81
C VAL A 151 31.99 0.68 22.18
N GLU A 152 31.61 -0.50 22.67
CA GLU A 152 32.08 -1.01 23.96
C GLU A 152 33.44 -1.73 23.78
N ARG A 153 34.35 -1.45 24.68
CA ARG A 153 35.62 -2.17 24.76
C ARG A 153 35.53 -3.16 25.90
N PHE A 154 35.21 -4.38 25.65
CA PHE A 154 35.56 -5.49 26.49
C PHE A 154 36.80 -6.14 25.90
N GLY A 155 38.00 -5.68 26.36
CA GLY A 155 39.28 -6.29 26.07
C GLY A 155 39.65 -7.27 27.14
#